data_47d323eabbed130cb90fcbb1b95da892
#
_entry.id   47d323eabbed130cb90fcbb1b95da892
#
_cell.length_a   1.000
_cell.length_b   1.000
_cell.length_c   1.000
_cell.angle_alpha   90.00
_cell.angle_beta   90.00
_cell.angle_gamma   90.00
#
_symmetry.space_group_name_H-M   'P 1'
#
loop_
_entity.id
_entity.type
_entity.pdbx_description
1 polymer ?
#
loop_
_entity_poly.entity_id
_entity_poly.type
_entity_poly.pdbx_seq_one_letter_code
_entity_poly.pdbx_strand_id
1 'polypeptide(L)'
;MAYSSNPRLTKNSQSLRKNMTKEERTLWYQFLRLLNIPFHRQKTIGVYIVDFYCDKAKLIIELDGSQHFEDTGVAQDQQRDTDLRGMGYTILRYANSDVNRNLRGVCEDILNHLPEGTIVCK
;
A
#
# COMPACT_ATOMS: atom_id res chain seq x y z
N MET A 1 -7.75 -15.56 9.44
CA MET A 1 -7.87 -14.70 8.64
C MET A 1 -6.90 -13.66 8.65
N ALA A 2 -6.37 -13.44 7.59
CA ALA A 2 -5.23 -12.60 7.46
C ALA A 2 -5.45 -11.20 7.95
N TYR A 3 -6.63 -10.69 7.82
CA TYR A 3 -6.88 -9.31 8.14
C TYR A 3 -7.83 -9.12 9.30
N SER A 4 -7.96 -10.11 10.12
CA SER A 4 -8.86 -9.96 11.25
C SER A 4 -8.16 -9.23 12.37
N SER A 5 -8.93 -8.68 13.27
CA SER A 5 -8.38 -7.98 14.39
C SER A 5 -8.01 -8.96 15.47
N ASN A 6 -6.77 -9.31 15.60
CA ASN A 6 -6.30 -10.17 16.66
C ASN A 6 -4.87 -9.80 16.99
N PRO A 7 -4.34 -10.26 18.12
CA PRO A 7 -2.99 -9.88 18.54
C PRO A 7 -1.92 -10.28 17.56
N ARG A 8 -2.12 -11.34 16.79
CA ARG A 8 -1.16 -11.75 15.80
C ARG A 8 -0.99 -10.71 14.71
N LEU A 9 -2.09 -10.06 14.34
CA LEU A 9 -2.03 -9.03 13.32
C LEU A 9 -1.18 -7.86 13.77
N THR A 10 -1.30 -7.46 15.02
CA THR A 10 -0.49 -6.38 15.55
C THR A 10 0.98 -6.74 15.54
N LYS A 11 1.31 -7.96 15.93
CA LYS A 11 2.70 -8.41 15.88
C LYS A 11 3.22 -8.43 14.46
N ASN A 12 2.41 -8.88 13.52
CA ASN A 12 2.81 -8.92 12.13
C ASN A 12 3.06 -7.54 11.59
N SER A 13 2.27 -6.57 12.00
CA SER A 13 2.46 -5.21 11.56
C SER A 13 3.82 -4.69 11.99
N GLN A 14 4.20 -4.93 13.23
CA GLN A 14 5.50 -4.50 13.72
C GLN A 14 6.63 -5.20 12.98
N SER A 15 6.47 -6.49 12.72
CA SER A 15 7.47 -7.24 12.00
C SER A 15 7.62 -6.71 10.58
N LEU A 16 6.51 -6.41 9.91
CA LEU A 16 6.55 -5.91 8.56
C LEU A 16 7.24 -4.56 8.46
N ARG A 17 7.06 -3.72 9.48
CA ARG A 17 7.74 -2.43 9.48
C ARG A 17 9.25 -2.59 9.48
N LYS A 18 9.74 -3.66 10.08
CA LYS A 18 11.17 -3.90 10.11
C LYS A 18 11.65 -4.54 8.83
N ASN A 19 10.77 -5.29 8.16
CA ASN A 19 11.16 -6.13 7.04
C ASN A 19 10.46 -5.77 5.76
N MET A 20 10.68 -4.55 5.30
CA MET A 20 10.13 -4.15 4.01
C MET A 20 10.77 -4.97 2.92
N THR A 21 9.98 -5.31 1.91
CA THR A 21 10.52 -6.00 0.75
C THR A 21 11.39 -5.04 -0.05
N LYS A 22 12.16 -5.58 -0.98
CA LYS A 22 12.99 -4.78 -1.87
C LYS A 22 12.14 -3.77 -2.63
N GLU A 23 11.00 -4.23 -3.16
CA GLU A 23 10.13 -3.38 -3.96
C GLU A 23 9.49 -2.29 -3.10
N GLU A 24 9.11 -2.63 -1.88
CA GLU A 24 8.57 -1.62 -0.97
C GLU A 24 9.61 -0.56 -0.65
N ARG A 25 10.85 -0.98 -0.42
CA ARG A 25 11.93 -0.03 -0.16
C ARG A 25 12.16 0.87 -1.36
N THR A 26 12.14 0.29 -2.55
CA THR A 26 12.34 1.06 -3.77
C THR A 26 11.28 2.15 -3.91
N LEU A 27 10.02 1.79 -3.79
CA LEU A 27 8.95 2.75 -3.96
C LEU A 27 8.97 3.81 -2.87
N TRP A 28 9.25 3.40 -1.64
CA TRP A 28 9.27 4.32 -0.51
C TRP A 28 10.42 5.31 -0.60
N TYR A 29 11.64 4.81 -0.73
CA TYR A 29 12.81 5.67 -0.65
C TYR A 29 13.06 6.46 -1.92
N GLN A 30 12.67 5.94 -3.07
CA GLN A 30 12.90 6.63 -4.32
C GLN A 30 11.75 7.52 -4.75
N PHE A 31 10.59 7.39 -4.12
CA PHE A 31 9.44 8.16 -4.56
C PHE A 31 8.56 8.66 -3.42
N LEU A 32 7.91 7.77 -2.70
CA LEU A 32 6.83 8.20 -1.80
C LEU A 32 7.28 9.15 -0.70
N ARG A 33 8.41 8.88 -0.10
CA ARG A 33 8.87 9.75 0.99
C ARG A 33 9.36 11.10 0.51
N LEU A 34 9.57 11.23 -0.80
CA LEU A 34 10.07 12.48 -1.37
C LEU A 34 8.96 13.40 -1.84
N LEU A 35 7.73 12.96 -1.77
CA LEU A 35 6.62 13.77 -2.22
C LEU A 35 6.31 14.88 -1.21
N ASN A 36 5.74 15.96 -1.71
CA ASN A 36 5.35 17.07 -0.86
C ASN A 36 4.01 16.83 -0.16
N ILE A 37 3.51 15.61 -0.20
CA ILE A 37 2.33 15.20 0.54
C ILE A 37 2.75 14.02 1.41
N PRO A 38 2.35 13.97 2.68
CA PRO A 38 2.85 12.92 3.58
C PRO A 38 2.29 11.56 3.26
N PHE A 39 3.17 10.58 3.12
CA PHE A 39 2.80 9.18 3.05
C PHE A 39 3.34 8.46 4.27
N HIS A 40 2.64 7.43 4.70
CA HIS A 40 3.07 6.56 5.79
C HIS A 40 3.18 5.16 5.25
N ARG A 41 4.07 4.37 5.84
CA ARG A 41 4.22 2.99 5.40
C ARG A 41 3.74 2.04 6.48
N GLN A 42 3.21 0.93 6.03
CA GLN A 42 2.79 -0.18 6.89
C GLN A 42 1.90 0.29 8.02
N LYS A 43 0.84 0.96 7.62
CA LYS A 43 -0.09 1.55 8.54
C LYS A 43 -1.26 0.62 8.79
N THR A 44 -1.73 0.59 10.02
CA THR A 44 -2.95 -0.14 10.35
C THR A 44 -4.14 0.80 10.21
N ILE A 45 -5.12 0.41 9.41
CA ILE A 45 -6.36 1.15 9.24
C ILE A 45 -7.48 0.24 9.68
N GLY A 46 -8.12 0.56 10.79
CA GLY A 46 -9.09 -0.33 11.39
C GLY A 46 -8.39 -1.61 11.80
N VAL A 47 -8.80 -2.72 11.21
CA VAL A 47 -8.19 -4.02 11.50
C VAL A 47 -7.25 -4.48 10.39
N TYR A 48 -7.00 -3.62 9.41
CA TYR A 48 -6.22 -4.01 8.24
C TYR A 48 -4.86 -3.32 8.22
N ILE A 49 -3.87 -4.01 7.67
CA ILE A 49 -2.54 -3.45 7.48
C ILE A 49 -2.40 -3.14 6.00
N VAL A 50 -1.97 -1.92 5.69
CA VAL A 50 -1.76 -1.51 4.31
C VAL A 50 -0.29 -1.15 4.12
N ASP A 51 0.21 -1.33 2.90
CA ASP A 51 1.63 -1.10 2.65
C ASP A 51 1.99 0.38 2.71
N PHE A 52 1.23 1.22 2.04
CA PHE A 52 1.45 2.66 2.03
C PHE A 52 0.12 3.39 2.09
N TYR A 53 0.13 4.56 2.71
CA TYR A 53 -1.11 5.25 3.03
C TYR A 53 -0.91 6.75 3.02
N CYS A 54 -1.80 7.47 2.38
CA CYS A 54 -1.82 8.92 2.39
C CYS A 54 -3.17 9.39 2.88
N ASP A 55 -3.20 9.97 4.07
CA ASP A 55 -4.45 10.40 4.68
C ASP A 55 -5.09 11.55 3.91
N LYS A 56 -4.28 12.49 3.47
CA LYS A 56 -4.83 13.66 2.77
C LYS A 56 -5.49 13.30 1.46
N ALA A 57 -4.96 12.33 0.76
CA ALA A 57 -5.54 11.91 -0.51
C ALA A 57 -6.49 10.73 -0.34
N LYS A 58 -6.61 10.19 0.86
CA LYS A 58 -7.39 8.97 1.11
C LYS A 58 -6.97 7.87 0.16
N LEU A 59 -5.68 7.66 0.05
CA LEU A 59 -5.11 6.74 -0.92
C LEU A 59 -4.31 5.65 -0.24
N ILE A 60 -4.55 4.43 -0.64
CA ILE A 60 -3.80 3.26 -0.18
C ILE A 60 -3.09 2.68 -1.38
N ILE A 61 -1.81 2.34 -1.22
CA ILE A 61 -1.03 1.71 -2.27
C ILE A 61 -0.52 0.38 -1.75
N GLU A 62 -0.68 -0.66 -2.54
CA GLU A 62 -0.23 -2.00 -2.16
C GLU A 62 0.59 -2.62 -3.26
N LEU A 63 1.62 -3.36 -2.85
CA LEU A 63 2.47 -4.09 -3.77
C LEU A 63 2.25 -5.57 -3.55
N ASP A 64 1.95 -6.28 -4.63
CA ASP A 64 1.72 -7.71 -4.54
C ASP A 64 2.93 -8.47 -5.03
N GLY A 65 3.37 -9.39 -4.24
CA GLY A 65 4.41 -10.30 -4.68
C GLY A 65 3.81 -11.39 -5.55
N SER A 66 4.48 -12.47 -5.59
CA SER A 66 3.94 -13.55 -6.32
C SER A 66 2.85 -14.17 -5.51
N GLN A 67 1.84 -14.54 -6.03
CA GLN A 67 0.87 -14.87 -5.31
C GLN A 67 0.19 -15.96 -5.31
N HIS A 68 -0.59 -16.11 -4.64
CA HIS A 68 -1.35 -17.06 -4.28
C HIS A 68 -2.63 -16.86 -4.78
N PHE A 69 -3.23 -17.86 -5.20
CA PHE A 69 -4.50 -17.79 -5.79
C PHE A 69 -5.44 -18.77 -5.11
N GLU A 70 -5.33 -18.87 -3.83
CA GLU A 70 -6.24 -19.69 -3.06
C GLU A 70 -7.57 -18.96 -2.93
N ASP A 71 -8.67 -19.67 -3.06
CA ASP A 71 -9.98 -19.06 -3.04
C ASP A 71 -10.24 -18.26 -1.77
N THR A 72 -9.81 -18.80 -0.63
CA THR A 72 -10.04 -18.10 0.63
C THR A 72 -9.28 -16.78 0.66
N GLY A 73 -8.07 -16.75 0.12
CA GLY A 73 -7.29 -15.53 0.08
C GLY A 73 -7.96 -14.47 -0.78
N VAL A 74 -8.49 -14.89 -1.92
CA VAL A 74 -9.18 -13.96 -2.81
C VAL A 74 -10.42 -13.38 -2.13
N ALA A 75 -11.20 -14.21 -1.46
CA ALA A 75 -12.41 -13.73 -0.79
C ALA A 75 -12.06 -12.75 0.32
N GLN A 76 -11.01 -13.02 1.08
CA GLN A 76 -10.61 -12.13 2.15
C GLN A 76 -10.10 -10.80 1.62
N ASP A 77 -9.37 -10.84 0.51
CA ASP A 77 -8.89 -9.62 -0.12
C ASP A 77 -10.05 -8.77 -0.63
N GLN A 78 -11.08 -9.40 -1.16
CA GLN A 78 -12.23 -8.66 -1.63
C GLN A 78 -12.98 -7.99 -0.48
N GLN A 79 -13.13 -8.69 0.64
CA GLN A 79 -13.79 -8.13 1.80
C GLN A 79 -12.99 -6.96 2.37
N ARG A 80 -11.68 -7.11 2.43
CA ARG A 80 -10.78 -6.07 2.89
C ARG A 80 -10.90 -4.83 2.01
N ASP A 81 -10.85 -5.03 0.71
CA ASP A 81 -10.96 -3.92 -0.23
C ASP A 81 -12.32 -3.22 -0.11
N THR A 82 -13.39 -3.99 0.04
CA THR A 82 -14.72 -3.43 0.20
C THR A 82 -14.79 -2.58 1.46
N ASP A 83 -14.24 -3.07 2.56
CA ASP A 83 -14.26 -2.35 3.82
C ASP A 83 -13.46 -1.06 3.72
N LEU A 84 -12.28 -1.10 3.12
CA LEU A 84 -11.45 0.08 3.00
C LEU A 84 -12.08 1.12 2.07
N ARG A 85 -12.68 0.68 0.98
CA ARG A 85 -13.38 1.60 0.10
C ARG A 85 -14.58 2.21 0.80
N GLY A 86 -15.25 1.43 1.64
CA GLY A 86 -16.37 1.94 2.43
C GLY A 86 -15.97 3.02 3.41
N MET A 87 -14.70 3.04 3.80
CA MET A 87 -14.16 4.08 4.67
C MET A 87 -13.71 5.31 3.88
N GLY A 88 -13.85 5.29 2.56
CA GLY A 88 -13.51 6.43 1.73
C GLY A 88 -12.15 6.36 1.06
N TYR A 89 -11.47 5.20 1.14
CA TYR A 89 -10.14 5.09 0.55
C TYR A 89 -10.18 4.60 -0.88
N THR A 90 -9.26 5.08 -1.68
CA THR A 90 -8.99 4.55 -3.01
C THR A 90 -7.80 3.61 -2.86
N ILE A 91 -7.85 2.46 -3.48
CA ILE A 91 -6.79 1.47 -3.40
C ILE A 91 -6.13 1.31 -4.76
N LEU A 92 -4.82 1.52 -4.79
CA LEU A 92 -4.01 1.25 -5.98
C LEU A 92 -3.16 0.03 -5.68
N ARG A 93 -3.14 -0.90 -6.63
CA ARG A 93 -2.40 -2.13 -6.42
C ARG A 93 -1.48 -2.39 -7.60
N TYR A 94 -0.21 -2.62 -7.32
CA TYR A 94 0.78 -2.87 -8.35
C TYR A 94 1.49 -4.17 -8.05
N ALA A 95 1.89 -4.88 -9.09
CA ALA A 95 2.71 -6.07 -8.89
C ALA A 95 4.15 -5.65 -8.61
N ASN A 96 4.88 -6.48 -7.87
CA ASN A 96 6.29 -6.22 -7.63
C ASN A 96 7.05 -6.09 -8.95
N SER A 97 6.67 -6.86 -9.96
CA SER A 97 7.32 -6.76 -11.25
C SER A 97 7.14 -5.39 -11.89
N ASP A 98 6.02 -4.72 -11.62
CA ASP A 98 5.81 -3.38 -12.14
C ASP A 98 6.81 -2.41 -11.53
N VAL A 99 7.07 -2.54 -10.24
CA VAL A 99 8.04 -1.69 -9.57
C VAL A 99 9.44 -1.94 -10.12
N ASN A 100 9.76 -3.22 -10.37
CA ASN A 100 11.09 -3.58 -10.84
C ASN A 100 11.33 -3.19 -12.29
N ARG A 101 10.30 -3.25 -13.12
CA ARG A 101 10.47 -3.06 -14.56
C ARG A 101 9.99 -1.71 -15.07
N ASN A 102 9.06 -1.09 -14.37
CA ASN A 102 8.45 0.15 -14.84
C ASN A 102 8.14 1.07 -13.68
N LEU A 103 9.14 1.35 -12.87
CA LEU A 103 8.96 2.21 -11.70
C LEU A 103 8.40 3.57 -12.10
N ARG A 104 8.87 4.12 -13.21
CA ARG A 104 8.40 5.42 -13.67
C ARG A 104 6.91 5.41 -13.94
N GLY A 105 6.42 4.37 -14.60
CA GLY A 105 4.98 4.27 -14.87
C GLY A 105 4.16 4.13 -13.60
N VAL A 106 4.66 3.37 -12.62
CA VAL A 106 4.01 3.25 -11.33
C VAL A 106 3.94 4.62 -10.66
N CYS A 107 5.04 5.36 -10.65
CA CYS A 107 5.08 6.68 -10.03
C CYS A 107 4.14 7.66 -10.72
N GLU A 108 4.10 7.62 -12.03
CA GLU A 108 3.19 8.50 -12.78
C GLU A 108 1.74 8.19 -12.49
N ASP A 109 1.40 6.91 -12.40
CA ASP A 109 0.04 6.52 -12.09
C ASP A 109 -0.35 6.97 -10.69
N ILE A 110 0.55 6.83 -9.73
CA ILE A 110 0.30 7.28 -8.37
C ILE A 110 0.06 8.79 -8.36
N LEU A 111 0.90 9.55 -9.06
CA LEU A 111 0.73 11.01 -9.11
C LEU A 111 -0.61 11.41 -9.69
N ASN A 112 -1.12 10.65 -10.64
CA ASN A 112 -2.42 10.94 -11.24
C ASN A 112 -3.56 10.78 -10.25
N HIS A 113 -3.34 10.09 -9.14
CA HIS A 113 -4.35 9.90 -8.11
C HIS A 113 -4.13 10.82 -6.91
N LEU A 114 -3.15 11.72 -6.98
CA LEU A 114 -2.87 12.64 -5.89
C LEU A 114 -3.36 14.03 -6.25
N PRO A 115 -3.53 14.91 -5.25
CA PRO A 115 -4.02 16.26 -5.54
C PRO A 115 -3.11 17.01 -6.48
N GLU A 116 -3.69 17.93 -7.22
CA GLU A 116 -2.94 18.77 -8.12
C GLU A 116 -1.88 19.53 -7.32
N GLY A 117 -0.70 19.66 -7.89
CA GLY A 117 0.38 20.30 -7.16
C GLY A 117 1.28 19.36 -6.39
N THR A 118 0.97 18.06 -6.37
CA THR A 118 1.83 17.09 -5.71
C THR A 118 3.06 16.86 -6.56
N ILE A 119 4.23 17.07 -5.99
CA ILE A 119 5.49 16.90 -6.70
C ILE A 119 6.50 16.22 -5.81
N VAL A 120 7.54 15.69 -6.44
CA VAL A 120 8.66 15.14 -5.72
C VAL A 120 9.53 16.28 -5.22
N CYS A 121 9.75 16.29 -3.90
CA CYS A 121 10.60 17.30 -3.31
C CYS A 121 11.93 16.68 -3.02
N LYS A 122 12.97 17.28 -3.52
CA LYS A 122 14.26 16.70 -3.24
C LYS A 122 15.06 17.55 -2.37
#